data_5e05d270f3857c3353ac8dc78da279e0
#
_entry.id   5e05d270f3857c3353ac8dc78da279e0
#
_cell.length_a   1.000
_cell.length_b   1.000
_cell.length_c   1.000
_cell.angle_alpha   90.00
_cell.angle_beta   90.00
_cell.angle_gamma   90.00
#
_symmetry.space_group_name_H-M   'P 1'
#
loop_
_entity.id
_entity.type
_entity.pdbx_description
1 polymer ?
#
loop_
_entity_poly.entity_id
_entity_poly.type
_entity_poly.pdbx_seq_one_letter_code
_entity_poly.pdbx_strand_id
1 'polypeptide(L)'
;MTTRDQNGHVGGNGTKATNGSKNEVPTTPSLPSHHRIVHGDARNLSFLPDQSVHLIVTSPPYFDLKQYAADVPEQLGEIHDYESFLDELDRVWAECRRVLVPGGRICCVVGAVTISRKAGGRHHVLPLPSDIQVRSRSLGLDNLTPIIWLKVSNIVLEASKSSRFLGKPNLPNGVVKNDFETIVMLRKPGGYRSPTPEMEAASRIENDEYFRWFTPIWSDITGASTREHPAPYPVSLAYRLIRMFSFAGDVVLDPFLGSGTTTKAAMLAGRDSVGVEAEPSYIDLISRKMANVPFGVTLGFEKPLHDSVA
;
A
#
# COMPACT_ATOMS: atom_id res chain seq x y z
N MET A 1 -45.28 -0.31 -60.01
CA MET A 1 -44.16 0.36 -60.64
C MET A 1 -43.19 0.74 -59.61
N THR A 2 -41.96 0.29 -59.79
CA THR A 2 -40.69 0.57 -59.07
C THR A 2 -40.57 0.18 -57.60
N THR A 3 -40.07 -1.01 -57.45
CA THR A 3 -39.34 -1.57 -56.30
C THR A 3 -38.06 -0.79 -56.01
N ARG A 4 -37.77 -0.59 -54.73
CA ARG A 4 -36.42 -0.22 -54.26
C ARG A 4 -36.00 -1.14 -53.15
N ASP A 5 -35.11 -2.06 -53.45
CA ASP A 5 -34.24 -2.75 -52.55
C ASP A 5 -33.19 -1.77 -51.98
N GLN A 6 -32.97 -1.74 -50.67
CA GLN A 6 -31.77 -1.22 -50.08
C GLN A 6 -31.35 -2.07 -48.87
N ASN A 7 -30.56 -3.12 -49.14
CA ASN A 7 -29.70 -3.73 -48.16
C ASN A 7 -28.38 -2.99 -48.13
N GLY A 8 -28.18 -2.11 -47.13
CA GLY A 8 -26.90 -1.50 -46.80
C GLY A 8 -26.30 -2.16 -45.56
N HIS A 9 -25.51 -3.17 -45.78
CA HIS A 9 -24.69 -3.79 -44.73
C HIS A 9 -23.47 -2.89 -44.51
N VAL A 10 -23.47 -2.11 -43.43
CA VAL A 10 -22.26 -1.43 -42.93
C VAL A 10 -21.52 -2.42 -42.03
N GLY A 11 -20.45 -3.00 -42.56
CA GLY A 11 -19.51 -3.82 -41.81
C GLY A 11 -18.79 -2.98 -40.78
N GLY A 12 -19.24 -3.01 -39.53
CA GLY A 12 -18.51 -2.49 -38.41
C GLY A 12 -17.29 -3.40 -38.16
N ASN A 13 -16.09 -2.92 -38.49
CA ASN A 13 -14.84 -3.48 -37.98
C ASN A 13 -14.84 -3.41 -36.46
N GLY A 14 -15.27 -4.47 -35.82
CA GLY A 14 -15.05 -4.69 -34.40
C GLY A 14 -13.55 -4.85 -34.17
N THR A 15 -12.88 -3.77 -33.81
CA THR A 15 -11.57 -3.86 -33.22
C THR A 15 -11.70 -4.72 -31.97
N LYS A 16 -11.21 -5.97 -32.06
CA LYS A 16 -11.00 -6.83 -30.89
C LYS A 16 -10.16 -6.01 -29.90
N ALA A 17 -10.75 -5.65 -28.78
CA ALA A 17 -10.01 -5.14 -27.64
C ALA A 17 -8.91 -6.18 -27.37
N THR A 18 -7.67 -5.83 -27.66
CA THR A 18 -6.50 -6.60 -27.28
C THR A 18 -6.53 -6.72 -25.77
N ASN A 19 -6.56 -7.95 -25.28
CA ASN A 19 -6.42 -8.29 -23.86
C ASN A 19 -5.33 -7.43 -23.24
N GLY A 20 -5.73 -6.62 -22.26
CA GLY A 20 -4.82 -5.72 -21.57
C GLY A 20 -3.59 -6.47 -21.12
N SER A 21 -2.43 -5.92 -21.46
CA SER A 21 -1.13 -6.30 -20.94
C SER A 21 -1.25 -6.53 -19.44
N LYS A 22 -1.02 -7.77 -19.00
CA LYS A 22 -0.87 -8.09 -17.57
C LYS A 22 0.19 -7.15 -17.03
N ASN A 23 -0.07 -6.49 -15.90
CA ASN A 23 0.91 -5.66 -15.21
C ASN A 23 2.07 -6.56 -14.76
N GLU A 24 3.02 -6.81 -15.61
CA GLU A 24 4.16 -7.65 -15.31
C GLU A 24 5.18 -6.82 -14.55
N VAL A 25 5.17 -7.00 -13.22
CA VAL A 25 6.29 -6.57 -12.38
C VAL A 25 7.53 -7.33 -12.87
N PRO A 26 8.67 -6.66 -13.07
CA PRO A 26 9.90 -7.35 -13.44
C PRO A 26 10.20 -8.49 -12.47
N THR A 27 10.73 -9.60 -12.97
CA THR A 27 11.10 -10.74 -12.12
C THR A 27 12.50 -10.59 -11.53
N THR A 28 13.31 -9.70 -12.11
CA THR A 28 14.69 -9.41 -11.68
C THR A 28 14.90 -7.91 -11.52
N PRO A 29 15.69 -7.47 -10.51
CA PRO A 29 16.07 -6.07 -10.37
C PRO A 29 16.89 -5.60 -11.57
N SER A 30 16.68 -4.34 -11.96
CA SER A 30 17.45 -3.71 -13.04
C SER A 30 18.67 -2.93 -12.54
N LEU A 31 18.75 -2.62 -11.27
CA LEU A 31 19.80 -1.83 -10.63
C LEU A 31 20.20 -2.44 -9.29
N PRO A 32 21.46 -2.26 -8.85
CA PRO A 32 21.88 -2.57 -7.49
C PRO A 32 21.05 -1.80 -6.48
N SER A 33 20.79 -2.42 -5.31
CA SER A 33 20.02 -1.78 -4.24
C SER A 33 20.34 -2.40 -2.87
N HIS A 34 20.10 -1.61 -1.80
CA HIS A 34 20.39 -1.97 -0.43
C HIS A 34 19.10 -1.99 0.39
N HIS A 35 18.86 -3.10 1.11
CA HIS A 35 17.64 -3.27 1.88
C HIS A 35 17.98 -3.61 3.33
N ARG A 36 17.32 -2.95 4.26
CA ARG A 36 17.47 -3.16 5.71
C ARG A 36 16.11 -3.57 6.28
N ILE A 37 16.10 -4.69 6.99
CA ILE A 37 14.94 -5.16 7.74
C ILE A 37 15.26 -4.99 9.23
N VAL A 38 14.49 -4.16 9.90
CA VAL A 38 14.70 -3.81 11.31
C VAL A 38 13.60 -4.43 12.15
N HIS A 39 13.99 -5.28 13.10
CA HIS A 39 13.06 -5.77 14.11
C HIS A 39 12.85 -4.67 15.16
N GLY A 40 11.72 -4.00 15.14
CA GLY A 40 11.47 -2.83 15.99
C GLY A 40 10.05 -2.30 15.93
N ASP A 41 9.83 -1.25 16.69
CA ASP A 41 8.55 -0.55 16.79
C ASP A 41 8.53 0.67 15.85
N ALA A 42 7.50 0.76 15.01
CA ALA A 42 7.31 1.87 14.07
C ALA A 42 7.17 3.24 14.75
N ARG A 43 6.81 3.28 16.04
CA ARG A 43 6.73 4.51 16.85
C ARG A 43 8.10 5.08 17.21
N ASN A 44 9.17 4.34 16.95
CA ASN A 44 10.55 4.76 17.20
C ASN A 44 11.44 4.45 15.99
N LEU A 45 11.66 5.44 15.15
CA LEU A 45 12.55 5.36 13.99
C LEU A 45 13.86 6.13 14.24
N SER A 46 14.30 6.29 15.50
CA SER A 46 15.50 7.06 15.88
C SER A 46 16.79 6.57 15.22
N PHE A 47 16.84 5.32 14.77
CA PHE A 47 17.94 4.74 13.98
C PHE A 47 18.03 5.27 12.54
N LEU A 48 17.02 6.02 12.08
CA LEU A 48 17.01 6.72 10.80
C LEU A 48 17.27 8.20 11.00
N PRO A 49 18.24 8.80 10.28
CA PRO A 49 18.45 10.24 10.29
C PRO A 49 17.21 11.01 9.83
N ASP A 50 17.07 12.24 10.28
CA ASP A 50 16.10 13.17 9.73
C ASP A 50 16.30 13.32 8.23
N GLN A 51 15.21 13.43 7.47
CA GLN A 51 15.22 13.71 6.05
C GLN A 51 16.09 12.73 5.22
N SER A 52 16.09 11.45 5.58
CA SER A 52 16.84 10.38 4.91
C SER A 52 15.97 9.46 4.03
N VAL A 53 14.66 9.57 4.12
CA VAL A 53 13.67 8.73 3.41
C VAL A 53 12.95 9.58 2.34
N HIS A 54 12.76 9.01 1.16
CA HIS A 54 12.19 9.72 0.02
C HIS A 54 10.71 9.41 -0.21
N LEU A 55 10.31 8.18 0.10
CA LEU A 55 8.95 7.69 -0.05
C LEU A 55 8.62 6.71 1.07
N ILE A 56 7.38 6.75 1.56
CA ILE A 56 6.82 5.74 2.44
C ILE A 56 5.67 5.04 1.72
N VAL A 57 5.73 3.71 1.65
CA VAL A 57 4.65 2.86 1.14
C VAL A 57 4.34 1.83 2.19
N THR A 58 3.13 1.86 2.73
CA THR A 58 2.79 1.07 3.91
C THR A 58 1.29 0.77 4.04
N SER A 59 0.96 -0.16 4.92
CA SER A 59 -0.40 -0.45 5.37
C SER A 59 -0.35 -0.67 6.88
N PRO A 60 -0.94 0.22 7.69
CA PRO A 60 -0.94 0.07 9.13
C PRO A 60 -1.77 -1.16 9.55
N PRO A 61 -1.57 -1.69 10.76
CA PRO A 61 -2.45 -2.73 11.29
C PRO A 61 -3.89 -2.21 11.32
N TYR A 62 -4.84 -3.09 10.98
CA TYR A 62 -6.25 -2.76 11.06
C TYR A 62 -6.73 -2.85 12.50
N PHE A 63 -7.42 -1.80 12.97
CA PHE A 63 -8.00 -1.75 14.30
C PHE A 63 -8.92 -2.95 14.54
N ASP A 64 -8.65 -3.74 15.59
CA ASP A 64 -9.48 -4.85 16.12
C ASP A 64 -9.99 -5.89 15.09
N LEU A 65 -9.47 -5.85 13.86
CA LEU A 65 -9.90 -6.79 12.81
C LEU A 65 -9.11 -8.11 12.81
N LYS A 66 -7.90 -8.14 13.39
CA LYS A 66 -7.02 -9.30 13.31
C LYS A 66 -6.06 -9.35 14.50
N GLN A 67 -6.00 -10.50 15.16
CA GLN A 67 -4.89 -10.80 16.06
C GLN A 67 -3.62 -10.99 15.22
N TYR A 68 -2.63 -10.11 15.41
CA TYR A 68 -1.35 -10.20 14.71
C TYR A 68 -0.37 -11.14 15.42
N ALA A 69 -0.31 -11.14 16.76
CA ALA A 69 0.35 -12.15 17.58
C ALA A 69 -0.06 -11.97 19.05
N ALA A 70 -0.25 -13.10 19.76
CA ALA A 70 -0.71 -13.08 21.17
C ALA A 70 0.39 -12.71 22.19
N ASP A 71 1.67 -12.64 21.77
CA ASP A 71 2.79 -12.67 22.70
C ASP A 71 3.65 -11.40 22.73
N VAL A 72 3.30 -10.33 21.98
CA VAL A 72 4.04 -9.06 22.00
C VAL A 72 3.15 -7.98 22.61
N PRO A 73 3.36 -7.65 23.90
CA PRO A 73 2.61 -6.57 24.56
C PRO A 73 2.78 -5.24 23.83
N GLU A 74 1.72 -4.43 23.81
CA GLU A 74 1.73 -3.06 23.24
C GLU A 74 1.78 -2.93 21.71
N GLN A 75 1.47 -3.98 20.96
CA GLN A 75 1.29 -3.85 19.52
C GLN A 75 0.09 -2.96 19.20
N LEU A 76 0.24 -2.10 18.17
CA LEU A 76 -0.84 -1.23 17.68
C LEU A 76 -2.12 -2.02 17.35
N GLY A 77 -2.00 -3.26 16.83
CA GLY A 77 -3.14 -4.12 16.48
C GLY A 77 -3.93 -4.67 17.67
N GLU A 78 -3.42 -4.55 18.91
CA GLU A 78 -4.08 -5.01 20.13
C GLU A 78 -4.75 -3.89 20.94
N ILE A 79 -4.71 -2.66 20.46
CA ILE A 79 -5.38 -1.53 21.08
C ILE A 79 -6.87 -1.62 20.75
N HIS A 80 -7.73 -1.80 21.76
CA HIS A 80 -9.17 -1.98 21.61
C HIS A 80 -9.98 -0.69 21.70
N ASP A 81 -9.35 0.43 22.09
CA ASP A 81 -9.94 1.77 22.01
C ASP A 81 -9.51 2.47 20.73
N TYR A 82 -10.47 2.90 19.93
CA TYR A 82 -10.19 3.46 18.60
C TYR A 82 -9.42 4.77 18.64
N GLU A 83 -9.75 5.66 19.59
CA GLU A 83 -9.04 6.94 19.72
C GLU A 83 -7.61 6.71 20.20
N SER A 84 -7.40 5.83 21.18
CA SER A 84 -6.06 5.43 21.63
C SER A 84 -5.24 4.78 20.51
N PHE A 85 -5.86 3.98 19.65
CA PHE A 85 -5.22 3.43 18.47
C PHE A 85 -4.78 4.54 17.49
N LEU A 86 -5.63 5.54 17.24
CA LEU A 86 -5.29 6.68 16.39
C LEU A 86 -4.17 7.53 17.00
N ASP A 87 -4.15 7.72 18.31
CA ASP A 87 -3.09 8.47 19.01
C ASP A 87 -1.73 7.78 18.87
N GLU A 88 -1.69 6.47 19.02
CA GLU A 88 -0.45 5.71 18.81
C GLU A 88 -0.03 5.69 17.33
N LEU A 89 -0.99 5.66 16.41
CA LEU A 89 -0.72 5.76 14.98
C LEU A 89 -0.17 7.14 14.59
N ASP A 90 -0.61 8.21 15.25
CA ASP A 90 -0.08 9.56 15.06
C ASP A 90 1.40 9.66 15.46
N ARG A 91 1.86 8.90 16.46
CA ARG A 91 3.28 8.80 16.81
C ARG A 91 4.10 8.24 15.66
N VAL A 92 3.57 7.21 14.99
CA VAL A 92 4.21 6.64 13.79
C VAL A 92 4.26 7.67 12.66
N TRP A 93 3.16 8.40 12.42
CA TRP A 93 3.16 9.43 11.37
C TRP A 93 4.08 10.61 11.68
N ALA A 94 4.27 10.96 12.95
CA ALA A 94 5.24 11.98 13.38
C ALA A 94 6.67 11.56 13.05
N GLU A 95 7.06 10.31 13.36
CA GLU A 95 8.36 9.74 12.98
C GLU A 95 8.52 9.63 11.46
N CYS A 96 7.49 9.17 10.76
CA CYS A 96 7.46 9.15 9.30
C CYS A 96 7.72 10.55 8.71
N ARG A 97 7.08 11.59 9.26
CA ARG A 97 7.31 12.97 8.84
C ARG A 97 8.74 13.43 9.14
N ARG A 98 9.31 13.08 10.30
CA ARG A 98 10.68 13.43 10.67
C ARG A 98 11.68 12.90 9.65
N VAL A 99 11.59 11.59 9.34
CA VAL A 99 12.55 10.93 8.45
C VAL A 99 12.35 11.26 6.97
N LEU A 100 11.16 11.71 6.55
CA LEU A 100 10.92 12.10 5.16
C LEU A 100 11.72 13.35 4.76
N VAL A 101 12.26 13.35 3.55
CA VAL A 101 12.80 14.55 2.91
C VAL A 101 11.68 15.57 2.65
N PRO A 102 11.96 16.89 2.54
CA PRO A 102 10.98 17.86 2.05
C PRO A 102 10.42 17.44 0.69
N GLY A 103 9.09 17.52 0.53
CA GLY A 103 8.39 17.04 -0.67
C GLY A 103 8.18 15.53 -0.75
N GLY A 104 8.79 14.74 0.16
CA GLY A 104 8.59 13.29 0.27
C GLY A 104 7.14 12.92 0.58
N ARG A 105 6.72 11.74 0.18
CA ARG A 105 5.31 11.30 0.24
C ARG A 105 5.12 10.08 1.12
N ILE A 106 3.89 9.94 1.66
CA ILE A 106 3.38 8.72 2.29
C ILE A 106 2.23 8.21 1.44
N CYS A 107 2.33 6.96 0.99
CA CYS A 107 1.27 6.20 0.34
C CYS A 107 0.78 5.14 1.33
N CYS A 108 -0.31 5.43 2.04
CA CYS A 108 -0.86 4.54 3.06
C CYS A 108 -2.06 3.77 2.49
N VAL A 109 -1.89 2.46 2.29
CA VAL A 109 -2.94 1.56 1.80
C VAL A 109 -3.81 1.15 2.98
N VAL A 110 -5.06 1.59 3.03
CA VAL A 110 -5.91 1.38 4.18
C VAL A 110 -7.39 1.32 3.80
N GLY A 111 -8.13 0.39 4.41
CA GLY A 111 -9.58 0.28 4.28
C GLY A 111 -10.32 0.84 5.50
N ALA A 112 -11.59 1.17 5.31
CA ALA A 112 -12.47 1.46 6.43
C ALA A 112 -12.72 0.18 7.25
N VAL A 113 -12.81 0.31 8.57
CA VAL A 113 -12.99 -0.81 9.49
C VAL A 113 -14.47 -1.05 9.74
N THR A 114 -14.95 -2.23 9.37
CA THR A 114 -16.35 -2.60 9.55
C THR A 114 -16.56 -3.27 10.90
N ILE A 115 -17.39 -2.67 11.75
CA ILE A 115 -17.82 -3.27 13.02
C ILE A 115 -19.14 -4.00 12.80
N SER A 116 -19.11 -5.31 13.04
CA SER A 116 -20.29 -6.16 12.87
C SER A 116 -21.32 -5.91 13.99
N ARG A 117 -22.60 -6.24 13.71
CA ARG A 117 -23.65 -6.16 14.73
C ARG A 117 -23.35 -7.03 15.95
N LYS A 118 -22.66 -8.16 15.75
CA LYS A 118 -22.29 -9.06 16.86
C LYS A 118 -21.25 -8.42 17.77
N ALA A 119 -20.26 -7.71 17.22
CA ALA A 119 -19.19 -7.08 18.00
C ALA A 119 -19.63 -5.73 18.60
N GLY A 120 -20.37 -4.90 17.85
CA GLY A 120 -20.69 -3.53 18.27
C GLY A 120 -22.18 -3.25 18.51
N GLY A 121 -23.05 -4.29 18.65
CA GLY A 121 -24.49 -4.13 18.85
C GLY A 121 -25.26 -3.63 17.61
N ARG A 122 -24.60 -2.87 16.75
CA ARG A 122 -25.11 -2.38 15.46
C ARG A 122 -24.00 -2.47 14.40
N HIS A 123 -24.38 -2.58 13.13
CA HIS A 123 -23.42 -2.45 12.04
C HIS A 123 -23.04 -0.97 11.86
N HIS A 124 -21.74 -0.68 11.89
CA HIS A 124 -21.22 0.64 11.57
C HIS A 124 -19.79 0.52 11.03
N VAL A 125 -19.26 1.62 10.54
CA VAL A 125 -17.93 1.70 9.92
C VAL A 125 -17.13 2.78 10.62
N LEU A 126 -15.90 2.45 11.02
CA LEU A 126 -14.91 3.42 11.48
C LEU A 126 -14.15 3.93 10.22
N PRO A 127 -14.12 5.24 9.99
CA PRO A 127 -13.61 5.81 8.74
C PRO A 127 -12.08 6.01 8.78
N LEU A 128 -11.31 4.96 9.14
CA LEU A 128 -9.86 5.01 9.35
C LEU A 128 -9.08 5.78 8.26
N PRO A 129 -9.36 5.63 6.95
CA PRO A 129 -8.69 6.43 5.93
C PRO A 129 -8.90 7.94 6.10
N SER A 130 -10.12 8.36 6.46
CA SER A 130 -10.47 9.77 6.68
C SER A 130 -9.84 10.30 7.96
N ASP A 131 -9.81 9.51 9.03
CA ASP A 131 -9.22 9.91 10.31
C ASP A 131 -7.71 10.12 10.14
N ILE A 132 -7.01 9.23 9.42
CA ILE A 132 -5.59 9.43 9.06
C ILE A 132 -5.43 10.76 8.30
N GLN A 133 -6.28 11.07 7.31
CA GLN A 133 -6.20 12.30 6.54
C GLN A 133 -6.46 13.55 7.39
N VAL A 134 -7.42 13.50 8.30
CA VAL A 134 -7.76 14.63 9.18
C VAL A 134 -6.64 14.87 10.20
N ARG A 135 -6.18 13.81 10.89
CA ARG A 135 -5.18 13.90 11.95
C ARG A 135 -3.78 14.26 11.42
N SER A 136 -3.43 13.77 10.23
CA SER A 136 -2.12 14.09 9.58
C SER A 136 -1.90 15.58 9.33
N ARG A 137 -2.95 16.38 9.19
CA ARG A 137 -2.84 17.86 9.07
C ARG A 137 -2.27 18.47 10.34
N SER A 138 -2.67 17.98 11.51
CA SER A 138 -2.14 18.45 12.81
C SER A 138 -0.66 18.14 12.96
N LEU A 139 -0.18 17.09 12.29
CA LEU A 139 1.23 16.72 12.20
C LEU A 139 1.99 17.53 11.13
N GLY A 140 1.34 18.45 10.43
CA GLY A 140 1.96 19.28 9.39
C GLY A 140 2.27 18.53 8.10
N LEU A 141 1.44 17.55 7.73
CA LEU A 141 1.45 16.87 6.44
C LEU A 141 0.36 17.44 5.54
N ASP A 142 0.65 17.64 4.26
CA ASP A 142 -0.35 17.98 3.24
C ASP A 142 -1.11 16.74 2.81
N ASN A 143 -2.44 16.83 2.68
CA ASN A 143 -3.23 15.82 2.00
C ASN A 143 -3.17 16.04 0.48
N LEU A 144 -2.99 14.97 -0.27
CA LEU A 144 -3.12 14.92 -1.72
C LEU A 144 -4.35 14.11 -2.12
N THR A 145 -4.72 14.16 -3.40
CA THR A 145 -5.82 13.35 -3.92
C THR A 145 -5.55 11.87 -3.67
N PRO A 146 -6.41 11.15 -2.94
CA PRO A 146 -6.23 9.73 -2.69
C PRO A 146 -6.47 8.92 -3.96
N ILE A 147 -5.97 7.68 -3.97
CA ILE A 147 -6.26 6.70 -5.02
C ILE A 147 -7.20 5.64 -4.43
N ILE A 148 -8.25 5.30 -5.16
CA ILE A 148 -9.18 4.23 -4.81
C ILE A 148 -8.76 2.96 -5.53
N TRP A 149 -8.40 1.93 -4.76
CA TRP A 149 -8.05 0.64 -5.31
C TRP A 149 -9.22 -0.35 -5.17
N LEU A 150 -9.84 -0.71 -6.29
CA LEU A 150 -10.91 -1.70 -6.35
C LEU A 150 -10.29 -3.11 -6.38
N LYS A 151 -10.63 -3.95 -5.40
CA LYS A 151 -10.12 -5.33 -5.29
C LYS A 151 -10.89 -6.28 -6.21
N VAL A 152 -10.70 -6.17 -7.52
CA VAL A 152 -11.50 -6.82 -8.57
C VAL A 152 -11.60 -8.36 -8.43
N SER A 153 -10.56 -9.03 -7.95
CA SER A 153 -10.58 -10.50 -7.82
C SER A 153 -11.51 -11.02 -6.74
N ASN A 154 -11.74 -10.23 -5.69
CA ASN A 154 -12.68 -10.61 -4.64
C ASN A 154 -14.13 -10.40 -5.09
N ILE A 155 -14.39 -9.42 -5.96
CA ILE A 155 -15.73 -9.15 -6.49
C ILE A 155 -16.27 -10.33 -7.31
N VAL A 156 -15.45 -10.93 -8.18
CA VAL A 156 -15.87 -12.04 -9.03
C VAL A 156 -16.02 -13.35 -8.25
N LEU A 157 -15.13 -13.62 -7.29
CA LEU A 157 -15.19 -14.83 -6.46
C LEU A 157 -16.26 -14.75 -5.38
N GLU A 158 -16.50 -13.58 -4.80
CA GLU A 158 -17.54 -13.35 -3.80
C GLU A 158 -18.93 -13.14 -4.42
N ALA A 159 -19.04 -12.59 -5.62
CA ALA A 159 -20.31 -12.45 -6.33
C ALA A 159 -20.95 -13.81 -6.69
N SER A 160 -20.13 -14.88 -6.77
CA SER A 160 -20.64 -16.25 -6.97
C SER A 160 -21.09 -16.94 -5.67
N LYS A 161 -20.71 -16.42 -4.48
CA LYS A 161 -20.95 -17.08 -3.19
C LYS A 161 -21.60 -16.20 -2.11
N SER A 162 -21.61 -14.88 -2.24
CA SER A 162 -22.28 -13.99 -1.29
C SER A 162 -22.78 -12.72 -1.96
N SER A 163 -23.91 -12.19 -1.47
CA SER A 163 -24.49 -10.94 -1.98
C SER A 163 -23.53 -9.76 -1.76
N ARG A 164 -23.51 -8.78 -2.68
CA ARG A 164 -22.76 -7.52 -2.56
C ARG A 164 -23.27 -6.59 -1.47
N PHE A 165 -24.27 -7.02 -0.71
CA PHE A 165 -24.88 -6.26 0.37
C PHE A 165 -25.27 -7.19 1.51
N LEU A 166 -25.44 -6.62 2.69
CA LEU A 166 -26.03 -7.29 3.85
C LEU A 166 -27.50 -6.87 3.96
N GLY A 167 -28.40 -7.84 4.14
CA GLY A 167 -29.83 -7.57 4.23
C GLY A 167 -30.65 -8.49 3.34
N LYS A 168 -31.95 -8.21 3.25
CA LYS A 168 -32.85 -8.96 2.35
C LYS A 168 -32.78 -8.36 0.93
N PRO A 169 -32.68 -9.18 -0.12
CA PRO A 169 -32.68 -8.72 -1.50
C PRO A 169 -33.94 -7.89 -1.80
N ASN A 170 -33.78 -6.88 -2.66
CA ASN A 170 -34.90 -6.04 -3.16
C ASN A 170 -35.65 -5.21 -2.11
N LEU A 171 -35.15 -5.12 -0.88
CA LEU A 171 -35.67 -4.23 0.14
C LEU A 171 -34.75 -3.05 0.41
N PRO A 172 -35.29 -1.85 0.76
CA PRO A 172 -34.49 -0.63 0.88
C PRO A 172 -33.68 -0.51 2.19
N ASN A 173 -33.36 -1.61 2.85
CA ASN A 173 -32.65 -1.66 4.13
C ASN A 173 -31.34 -2.46 4.04
N GLY A 174 -30.81 -2.64 2.85
CA GLY A 174 -29.51 -3.30 2.64
C GLY A 174 -28.34 -2.40 3.04
N VAL A 175 -27.22 -3.01 3.44
CA VAL A 175 -25.94 -2.35 3.71
C VAL A 175 -24.97 -2.65 2.58
N VAL A 176 -24.37 -1.61 2.01
CA VAL A 176 -23.34 -1.75 0.97
C VAL A 176 -22.06 -2.30 1.59
N LYS A 177 -21.51 -3.36 1.03
CA LYS A 177 -20.20 -3.89 1.45
C LYS A 177 -19.08 -3.04 0.88
N ASN A 178 -18.01 -2.88 1.66
CA ASN A 178 -16.79 -2.23 1.19
C ASN A 178 -15.97 -3.24 0.35
N ASP A 179 -15.73 -2.93 -0.91
CA ASP A 179 -14.96 -3.73 -1.87
C ASP A 179 -13.72 -2.99 -2.43
N PHE A 180 -13.35 -1.89 -1.79
CA PHE A 180 -12.17 -1.10 -2.16
C PHE A 180 -11.30 -0.78 -0.94
N GLU A 181 -10.06 -0.40 -1.20
CA GLU A 181 -9.19 0.27 -0.25
C GLU A 181 -8.81 1.65 -0.77
N THR A 182 -8.54 2.54 0.17
CA THR A 182 -8.05 3.88 -0.12
C THR A 182 -6.53 3.90 0.03
N ILE A 183 -5.83 4.39 -0.97
CA ILE A 183 -4.43 4.76 -0.83
C ILE A 183 -4.44 6.23 -0.42
N VAL A 184 -4.33 6.47 0.88
CA VAL A 184 -4.20 7.82 1.43
C VAL A 184 -2.84 8.37 1.02
N MET A 185 -2.87 9.56 0.41
CA MET A 185 -1.70 10.23 -0.13
C MET A 185 -1.38 11.46 0.72
N LEU A 186 -0.25 11.43 1.41
CA LEU A 186 0.24 12.55 2.21
C LEU A 186 1.59 13.03 1.69
N ARG A 187 1.94 14.29 2.00
CA ARG A 187 3.22 14.87 1.58
C ARG A 187 3.80 15.73 2.71
N LYS A 188 5.09 15.58 2.98
CA LYS A 188 5.82 16.54 3.81
C LYS A 188 5.97 17.86 3.03
N PRO A 189 5.55 19.01 3.59
CA PRO A 189 5.75 20.30 2.94
C PRO A 189 7.21 20.55 2.57
N GLY A 190 7.44 21.22 1.45
CA GLY A 190 8.77 21.58 0.97
C GLY A 190 8.85 21.54 -0.57
N GLY A 191 10.02 21.91 -1.09
CA GLY A 191 10.27 21.90 -2.52
C GLY A 191 10.43 20.51 -3.10
N TYR A 192 10.22 20.38 -4.41
CA TYR A 192 10.55 19.15 -5.11
C TYR A 192 12.06 19.01 -5.23
N ARG A 193 12.52 17.78 -5.03
CA ARG A 193 13.90 17.41 -5.24
C ARG A 193 14.23 17.41 -6.75
N SER A 194 15.42 17.87 -7.11
CA SER A 194 15.92 17.79 -8.48
C SER A 194 16.78 16.54 -8.61
N PRO A 195 16.36 15.50 -9.33
CA PRO A 195 17.17 14.31 -9.59
C PRO A 195 18.30 14.66 -10.58
N THR A 196 19.33 13.80 -10.64
CA THR A 196 20.33 13.87 -11.69
C THR A 196 19.75 13.36 -13.03
N PRO A 197 20.32 13.72 -14.18
CA PRO A 197 19.90 13.18 -15.48
C PRO A 197 19.88 11.64 -15.54
N GLU A 198 20.82 10.99 -14.87
CA GLU A 198 20.92 9.52 -14.78
C GLU A 198 19.76 8.95 -13.96
N MET A 199 19.41 9.58 -12.83
CA MET A 199 18.27 9.19 -12.02
C MET A 199 16.96 9.36 -12.78
N GLU A 200 16.81 10.46 -13.53
CA GLU A 200 15.62 10.70 -14.39
C GLU A 200 15.49 9.61 -15.45
N ALA A 201 16.59 9.32 -16.16
CA ALA A 201 16.60 8.29 -17.21
C ALA A 201 16.24 6.90 -16.65
N ALA A 202 16.83 6.51 -15.50
CA ALA A 202 16.57 5.23 -14.84
C ALA A 202 15.16 5.14 -14.21
N SER A 203 14.49 6.28 -14.00
CA SER A 203 13.18 6.34 -13.36
C SER A 203 12.03 6.53 -14.35
N ARG A 204 12.32 6.69 -15.63
CA ARG A 204 11.30 6.93 -16.65
C ARG A 204 10.21 5.86 -16.62
N ILE A 205 8.97 6.32 -16.65
CA ILE A 205 7.77 5.48 -16.78
C ILE A 205 7.33 5.55 -18.24
N GLU A 206 7.04 4.42 -18.84
CA GLU A 206 6.54 4.38 -20.23
C GLU A 206 5.18 5.07 -20.34
N ASN A 207 4.90 5.67 -21.50
CA ASN A 207 3.70 6.48 -21.69
C ASN A 207 2.40 5.73 -21.34
N ASP A 208 2.26 4.47 -21.77
CA ASP A 208 1.06 3.67 -21.51
C ASP A 208 0.89 3.37 -20.01
N GLU A 209 1.98 3.13 -19.31
CA GLU A 209 1.98 2.96 -17.85
C GLU A 209 1.65 4.28 -17.15
N TYR A 210 2.25 5.39 -17.60
CA TYR A 210 2.02 6.71 -17.01
C TYR A 210 0.52 7.08 -17.06
N PHE A 211 -0.12 7.02 -18.21
CA PHE A 211 -1.54 7.34 -18.34
C PHE A 211 -2.45 6.40 -17.58
N ARG A 212 -2.08 5.11 -17.44
CA ARG A 212 -2.84 4.12 -16.69
C ARG A 212 -2.67 4.28 -15.17
N TRP A 213 -1.47 4.66 -14.71
CA TRP A 213 -1.15 4.71 -13.28
C TRP A 213 -1.59 6.02 -12.62
N PHE A 214 -1.42 7.16 -13.30
CA PHE A 214 -1.76 8.47 -12.74
C PHE A 214 -3.27 8.77 -12.87
N THR A 215 -4.09 7.82 -12.39
CA THR A 215 -5.55 7.94 -12.32
C THR A 215 -6.02 7.75 -10.88
N PRO A 216 -7.15 8.37 -10.48
CA PRO A 216 -7.61 8.28 -9.09
C PRO A 216 -8.30 6.95 -8.76
N ILE A 217 -8.57 6.08 -9.74
CA ILE A 217 -9.23 4.79 -9.55
C ILE A 217 -8.41 3.70 -10.23
N TRP A 218 -8.01 2.70 -9.45
CA TRP A 218 -7.31 1.51 -9.94
C TRP A 218 -8.21 0.29 -9.84
N SER A 219 -8.48 -0.37 -10.95
CA SER A 219 -9.28 -1.59 -11.04
C SER A 219 -8.52 -2.74 -11.72
N ASP A 220 -7.28 -2.51 -12.10
CA ASP A 220 -6.44 -3.43 -12.87
C ASP A 220 -5.44 -4.21 -12.00
N ILE A 221 -5.42 -3.99 -10.69
CA ILE A 221 -4.56 -4.70 -9.74
C ILE A 221 -5.39 -5.68 -8.91
N THR A 222 -5.06 -6.96 -9.05
CA THR A 222 -5.69 -8.04 -8.28
C THR A 222 -5.17 -8.05 -6.84
N GLY A 223 -6.06 -8.30 -5.86
CA GLY A 223 -5.70 -8.44 -4.46
C GLY A 223 -4.72 -9.59 -4.20
N ALA A 224 -3.94 -9.50 -3.14
CA ALA A 224 -3.00 -10.55 -2.74
C ALA A 224 -3.69 -11.69 -1.97
N SER A 225 -3.06 -12.88 -1.94
CA SER A 225 -3.51 -14.00 -1.13
C SER A 225 -3.28 -13.74 0.36
N THR A 226 -4.28 -14.02 1.20
CA THR A 226 -4.22 -13.87 2.65
C THR A 226 -3.69 -15.12 3.39
N ARG A 227 -3.08 -16.09 2.68
CA ARG A 227 -2.64 -17.36 3.27
C ARG A 227 -1.50 -17.21 4.27
N GLU A 228 -0.57 -16.28 4.01
CA GLU A 228 0.67 -16.12 4.80
C GLU A 228 0.68 -14.83 5.63
N HIS A 229 -0.15 -13.87 5.28
CA HIS A 229 -0.30 -12.59 5.99
C HIS A 229 -1.77 -12.17 5.97
N PRO A 230 -2.31 -11.69 7.09
CA PRO A 230 -3.73 -11.41 7.20
C PRO A 230 -4.26 -10.29 6.30
N ALA A 231 -3.42 -9.30 5.93
CA ALA A 231 -3.82 -8.15 5.11
C ALA A 231 -2.73 -7.69 4.15
N PRO A 232 -2.24 -8.56 3.23
CA PRO A 232 -1.19 -8.15 2.30
C PRO A 232 -1.79 -7.35 1.15
N TYR A 233 -1.07 -6.33 0.69
CA TYR A 233 -1.27 -5.79 -0.66
C TYR A 233 -0.30 -6.47 -1.64
N PRO A 234 -0.63 -6.53 -2.95
CA PRO A 234 0.22 -7.22 -3.91
C PRO A 234 1.50 -6.43 -4.23
N VAL A 235 2.57 -7.15 -4.59
CA VAL A 235 3.85 -6.53 -5.01
C VAL A 235 3.63 -5.53 -6.16
N SER A 236 2.71 -5.80 -7.08
CA SER A 236 2.40 -4.92 -8.21
C SER A 236 1.85 -3.56 -7.78
N LEU A 237 1.07 -3.50 -6.67
CA LEU A 237 0.58 -2.24 -6.12
C LEU A 237 1.73 -1.42 -5.54
N ALA A 238 2.55 -2.04 -4.68
CA ALA A 238 3.71 -1.38 -4.09
C ALA A 238 4.72 -0.94 -5.16
N TYR A 239 5.00 -1.80 -6.15
CA TYR A 239 5.88 -1.48 -7.27
C TYR A 239 5.40 -0.26 -8.04
N ARG A 240 4.10 -0.18 -8.36
CA ARG A 240 3.50 0.97 -9.04
C ARG A 240 3.67 2.25 -8.22
N LEU A 241 3.33 2.25 -6.94
CA LEU A 241 3.49 3.42 -6.06
C LEU A 241 4.96 3.86 -5.96
N ILE A 242 5.89 2.92 -5.82
CA ILE A 242 7.33 3.21 -5.74
C ILE A 242 7.82 3.85 -7.05
N ARG A 243 7.46 3.29 -8.20
CA ARG A 243 7.82 3.85 -9.51
C ARG A 243 7.22 5.23 -9.76
N MET A 244 5.98 5.48 -9.31
CA MET A 244 5.28 6.76 -9.50
C MET A 244 5.86 7.90 -8.65
N PHE A 245 6.42 7.59 -7.47
CA PHE A 245 6.69 8.63 -6.46
C PHE A 245 8.11 8.64 -5.91
N SER A 246 9.02 7.86 -6.51
CA SER A 246 10.46 7.87 -6.17
C SER A 246 11.34 7.75 -7.42
N PHE A 247 12.58 8.20 -7.30
CA PHE A 247 13.62 8.00 -8.31
C PHE A 247 14.45 6.75 -8.01
N ALA A 248 15.15 6.21 -9.02
CA ALA A 248 16.10 5.14 -8.86
C ALA A 248 17.17 5.52 -7.82
N GLY A 249 17.51 4.61 -6.92
CA GLY A 249 18.43 4.86 -5.80
C GLY A 249 17.81 5.62 -4.61
N ASP A 250 16.53 5.99 -4.65
CA ASP A 250 15.83 6.56 -3.49
C ASP A 250 15.61 5.52 -2.40
N VAL A 251 15.51 5.99 -1.15
CA VAL A 251 15.17 5.15 -0.01
C VAL A 251 13.65 5.13 0.20
N VAL A 252 13.08 3.93 0.18
CA VAL A 252 11.67 3.64 0.48
C VAL A 252 11.56 3.07 1.88
N LEU A 253 10.66 3.60 2.71
CA LEU A 253 10.39 3.08 4.05
C LEU A 253 9.02 2.40 4.10
N ASP A 254 8.95 1.27 4.79
CA ASP A 254 7.71 0.65 5.25
C ASP A 254 7.79 0.44 6.76
N PRO A 255 7.12 1.27 7.58
CA PRO A 255 7.14 1.13 9.04
C PRO A 255 6.31 -0.07 9.54
N PHE A 256 5.49 -0.71 8.68
CA PHE A 256 4.67 -1.88 9.00
C PHE A 256 4.89 -2.98 7.98
N LEU A 257 6.14 -3.47 7.89
CA LEU A 257 6.62 -4.27 6.77
C LEU A 257 5.87 -5.60 6.54
N GLY A 258 5.37 -6.22 7.60
CA GLY A 258 4.64 -7.49 7.52
C GLY A 258 5.45 -8.57 6.80
N SER A 259 4.95 -9.05 5.68
CA SER A 259 5.60 -10.14 4.91
C SER A 259 6.68 -9.68 3.92
N GLY A 260 7.11 -8.41 3.94
CA GLY A 260 8.21 -7.91 3.11
C GLY A 260 7.82 -7.45 1.69
N THR A 261 6.55 -7.22 1.44
CA THR A 261 6.05 -6.86 0.10
C THR A 261 6.67 -5.58 -0.44
N THR A 262 6.78 -4.54 0.39
CA THR A 262 7.38 -3.25 -0.01
C THR A 262 8.85 -3.38 -0.31
N THR A 263 9.62 -4.12 0.50
CA THR A 263 11.05 -4.37 0.25
C THR A 263 11.24 -5.09 -1.09
N LYS A 264 10.43 -6.13 -1.36
CA LYS A 264 10.50 -6.83 -2.65
C LYS A 264 10.18 -5.90 -3.82
N ALA A 265 9.18 -5.05 -3.70
CA ALA A 265 8.81 -4.09 -4.73
C ALA A 265 9.89 -3.02 -4.95
N ALA A 266 10.52 -2.51 -3.88
CA ALA A 266 11.63 -1.57 -3.95
C ALA A 266 12.84 -2.18 -4.66
N MET A 267 13.20 -3.43 -4.31
CA MET A 267 14.24 -4.20 -4.98
C MET A 267 14.01 -4.29 -6.49
N LEU A 268 12.82 -4.69 -6.91
CA LEU A 268 12.46 -4.81 -8.32
C LEU A 268 12.41 -3.47 -9.04
N ALA A 269 12.17 -2.39 -8.32
CA ALA A 269 12.16 -1.03 -8.85
C ALA A 269 13.53 -0.34 -8.87
N GLY A 270 14.61 -0.96 -8.32
CA GLY A 270 15.92 -0.36 -8.20
C GLY A 270 15.97 0.82 -7.22
N ARG A 271 15.29 0.67 -6.08
CA ARG A 271 15.29 1.61 -4.95
C ARG A 271 15.81 0.91 -3.72
N ASP A 272 16.52 1.65 -2.87
CA ASP A 272 16.85 1.17 -1.54
C ASP A 272 15.61 1.07 -0.67
N SER A 273 15.64 0.25 0.39
CA SER A 273 14.53 0.22 1.33
C SER A 273 14.93 -0.04 2.76
N VAL A 274 14.10 0.47 3.67
CA VAL A 274 14.09 0.12 5.09
C VAL A 274 12.70 -0.37 5.43
N GLY A 275 12.61 -1.53 6.06
CA GLY A 275 11.36 -2.07 6.57
C GLY A 275 11.45 -2.28 8.06
N VAL A 276 10.42 -1.91 8.81
CA VAL A 276 10.32 -2.14 10.26
C VAL A 276 9.20 -3.14 10.52
N GLU A 277 9.50 -4.12 11.36
CA GLU A 277 8.53 -5.16 11.74
C GLU A 277 8.69 -5.49 13.23
N ALA A 278 7.59 -5.44 13.96
CA ALA A 278 7.58 -5.72 15.40
C ALA A 278 7.47 -7.21 15.70
N GLU A 279 6.87 -8.00 14.80
CA GLU A 279 6.57 -9.39 15.01
C GLU A 279 7.73 -10.29 14.53
N PRO A 280 8.43 -11.02 15.42
CA PRO A 280 9.57 -11.87 15.06
C PRO A 280 9.24 -12.92 14.00
N SER A 281 8.04 -13.49 14.03
CA SER A 281 7.63 -14.53 13.09
C SER A 281 7.56 -14.01 11.65
N TYR A 282 7.25 -12.73 11.45
CA TYR A 282 7.32 -12.09 10.13
C TYR A 282 8.75 -11.81 9.69
N ILE A 283 9.67 -11.48 10.61
CA ILE A 283 11.11 -11.38 10.29
C ILE A 283 11.62 -12.69 9.73
N ASP A 284 11.28 -13.83 10.38
CA ASP A 284 11.64 -15.16 9.90
C ASP A 284 10.99 -15.50 8.54
N LEU A 285 9.76 -15.07 8.32
CA LEU A 285 9.08 -15.23 7.05
C LEU A 285 9.77 -14.45 5.92
N ILE A 286 10.15 -13.19 6.18
CA ILE A 286 10.87 -12.34 5.23
C ILE A 286 12.23 -12.98 4.90
N SER A 287 12.97 -13.42 5.91
CA SER A 287 14.28 -14.07 5.74
C SER A 287 14.17 -15.28 4.79
N ARG A 288 13.16 -16.13 4.98
CA ARG A 288 12.91 -17.28 4.11
C ARG A 288 12.50 -16.88 2.69
N LYS A 289 11.61 -15.90 2.54
CA LYS A 289 11.12 -15.42 1.23
C LYS A 289 12.21 -14.74 0.40
N MET A 290 13.15 -14.11 1.06
CA MET A 290 14.22 -13.33 0.44
C MET A 290 15.60 -13.98 0.58
N ALA A 291 15.66 -15.28 0.88
CA ALA A 291 16.93 -16.02 1.03
C ALA A 291 17.82 -15.96 -0.22
N ASN A 292 17.21 -15.82 -1.39
CA ASN A 292 17.91 -15.74 -2.67
C ASN A 292 17.76 -14.33 -3.28
N VAL A 293 18.55 -13.37 -2.79
CA VAL A 293 18.60 -12.05 -3.41
C VAL A 293 19.41 -12.09 -4.72
N PRO A 294 18.99 -11.37 -5.76
CA PRO A 294 19.71 -11.29 -7.02
C PRO A 294 21.09 -10.63 -6.87
N PHE A 295 21.97 -10.88 -7.85
CA PHE A 295 23.28 -10.23 -7.92
C PHE A 295 23.15 -8.69 -7.90
N GLY A 296 23.98 -8.03 -7.11
CA GLY A 296 23.96 -6.57 -6.93
C GLY A 296 22.95 -6.07 -5.89
N VAL A 297 22.18 -6.96 -5.26
CA VAL A 297 21.24 -6.62 -4.17
C VAL A 297 21.85 -7.04 -2.83
N THR A 298 21.76 -6.17 -1.82
CA THR A 298 22.14 -6.50 -0.43
C THR A 298 20.90 -6.46 0.47
N LEU A 299 20.82 -7.41 1.39
CA LEU A 299 19.73 -7.49 2.37
C LEU A 299 20.35 -7.73 3.75
N GLY A 300 20.11 -6.79 4.67
CA GLY A 300 20.54 -6.87 6.07
C GLY A 300 19.35 -6.98 7.01
N PHE A 301 19.53 -7.75 8.10
CA PHE A 301 18.58 -7.86 9.21
C PHE A 301 19.21 -7.26 10.46
N GLU A 302 18.51 -6.33 11.10
CA GLU A 302 19.04 -5.54 12.21
C GLU A 302 18.06 -5.53 13.38
N LYS A 303 18.59 -5.43 14.60
CA LYS A 303 17.81 -5.00 15.77
C LYS A 303 18.22 -3.58 16.07
N PRO A 304 17.27 -2.66 16.38
CA PRO A 304 17.63 -1.35 16.87
C PRO A 304 18.51 -1.53 18.11
N LEU A 305 19.56 -0.72 18.20
CA LEU A 305 20.28 -0.58 19.47
C LEU A 305 19.25 -0.05 20.45
N HIS A 306 18.82 -0.87 21.40
CA HIS A 306 18.12 -0.37 22.57
C HIS A 306 19.09 0.61 23.24
N ASP A 307 18.67 1.87 23.38
CA ASP A 307 19.29 2.74 24.34
C ASP A 307 19.24 1.98 25.66
N SER A 308 20.38 1.49 26.08
CA SER A 308 20.58 0.99 27.43
C SER A 308 20.37 2.22 28.33
N VAL A 309 19.12 2.38 28.77
CA VAL A 309 18.80 3.33 29.84
C VAL A 309 19.58 2.86 31.04
N ALA A 310 20.67 3.58 31.32
CA ALA A 310 21.43 3.47 32.55
C ALA A 310 20.65 4.12 33.70
#